data_6ed13c194ddfb039ee77abe83209105d
#
_entry.id   6ed13c194ddfb039ee77abe83209105d
#
_cell.length_a   1.000
_cell.length_b   1.000
_cell.length_c   1.000
_cell.angle_alpha   90.00
_cell.angle_beta   90.00
_cell.angle_gamma   90.00
#
_symmetry.space_group_name_H-M   'P 1'
#
loop_
_entity.id
_entity.type
_entity.pdbx_description
1 polymer ?
#
loop_
_entity_poly.entity_id
_entity_poly.type
_entity_poly.pdbx_seq_one_letter_code
_entity_poly.pdbx_strand_id
1 'polypeptide(L)'
;MRILIAENETGVRRELREMLQQLGHTVAAAADGREALSLARQHACDLAILANDLPFGDGLQTARKLARARPLPILLLVENAVANPLADLSELPIYGYVFKPLHLPALQAGISVAVERFNEKQMLSTRVNELEEALETRKLIDRAKGKLMRMGMSEHKAFLSIQARARRTQKSMRAVARAILGD
;
A
#
# COMPACT_ATOMS: atom_id res chain seq x y z
N MET A 1 2.32 9.10 -15.72
CA MET A 1 2.88 8.44 -14.53
C MET A 1 4.38 8.23 -14.72
N ARG A 2 5.13 8.15 -13.63
CA ARG A 2 6.52 7.70 -13.65
C ARG A 2 6.57 6.21 -13.31
N ILE A 3 7.01 5.40 -14.26
CA ILE A 3 7.05 3.95 -14.15
C ILE A 3 8.49 3.48 -14.01
N LEU A 4 8.76 2.68 -12.97
CA LEU A 4 10.01 1.96 -12.80
C LEU A 4 9.90 0.63 -13.54
N ILE A 5 10.87 0.31 -14.40
CA ILE A 5 10.98 -1.02 -15.00
C ILE A 5 12.28 -1.68 -14.52
N ALA A 6 12.21 -2.99 -14.23
CA ALA A 6 13.37 -3.81 -14.00
C ALA A 6 13.29 -5.06 -14.88
N GLU A 7 14.21 -5.16 -15.82
CA GLU A 7 14.28 -6.21 -16.83
C GLU A 7 15.74 -6.41 -17.24
N ASN A 8 16.22 -7.64 -17.13
CA ASN A 8 17.62 -7.97 -17.44
C ASN A 8 17.92 -8.02 -18.93
N GLU A 9 16.97 -8.46 -19.76
CA GLU A 9 17.13 -8.51 -21.20
C GLU A 9 17.10 -7.12 -21.84
N THR A 10 18.20 -6.71 -22.44
CA THR A 10 18.33 -5.35 -23.00
C THR A 10 17.31 -5.08 -24.12
N GLY A 11 16.98 -6.09 -24.94
CA GLY A 11 15.98 -5.98 -26.01
C GLY A 11 14.58 -5.72 -25.45
N VAL A 12 14.15 -6.56 -24.51
CA VAL A 12 12.84 -6.46 -23.86
C VAL A 12 12.73 -5.17 -23.02
N ARG A 13 13.80 -4.81 -22.31
CA ARG A 13 13.84 -3.57 -21.53
C ARG A 13 13.68 -2.32 -22.41
N ARG A 14 14.30 -2.32 -23.58
CA ARG A 14 14.15 -1.23 -24.57
C ARG A 14 12.74 -1.18 -25.14
N GLU A 15 12.20 -2.31 -25.58
CA GLU A 15 10.84 -2.44 -26.11
C GLU A 15 9.79 -1.96 -25.07
N LEU A 16 9.90 -2.43 -23.84
CA LEU A 16 9.02 -2.02 -22.75
C LEU A 16 9.08 -0.51 -22.49
N ARG A 17 10.29 0.08 -22.51
CA ARG A 17 10.47 1.53 -22.37
C ARG A 17 9.79 2.29 -23.52
N GLU A 18 9.98 1.86 -24.76
CA GLU A 18 9.39 2.52 -25.94
C GLU A 18 7.86 2.46 -25.89
N MET A 19 7.28 1.29 -25.57
CA MET A 19 5.83 1.14 -25.38
C MET A 19 5.27 2.06 -24.28
N LEU A 20 5.94 2.13 -23.14
CA LEU A 20 5.49 2.98 -22.03
C LEU A 20 5.59 4.48 -22.37
N GLN A 21 6.64 4.89 -23.10
CA GLN A 21 6.78 6.25 -23.59
C GLN A 21 5.70 6.60 -24.62
N GLN A 22 5.35 5.66 -25.49
CA GLN A 22 4.26 5.79 -26.46
C GLN A 22 2.90 5.99 -25.76
N LEU A 23 2.71 5.37 -24.58
CA LEU A 23 1.55 5.57 -23.71
C LEU A 23 1.62 6.88 -22.87
N GLY A 24 2.65 7.72 -23.09
CA GLY A 24 2.81 8.99 -22.39
C GLY A 24 3.37 8.87 -20.96
N HIS A 25 4.06 7.78 -20.64
CA HIS A 25 4.66 7.59 -19.33
C HIS A 25 6.15 7.98 -19.32
N THR A 26 6.64 8.44 -18.17
CA THR A 26 8.08 8.64 -17.92
C THR A 26 8.64 7.33 -17.34
N VAL A 27 9.79 6.87 -17.84
CA VAL A 27 10.35 5.57 -17.50
C VAL A 27 11.70 5.70 -16.83
N ALA A 28 11.86 5.10 -15.65
CA ALA A 28 13.12 4.78 -15.02
C ALA A 28 13.41 3.29 -15.25
N ALA A 29 14.55 2.95 -15.87
CA ALA A 29 14.84 1.58 -16.26
C ALA A 29 16.08 1.05 -15.56
N ALA A 30 15.96 -0.14 -15.00
CA ALA A 30 16.97 -0.91 -14.30
C ALA A 30 17.24 -2.24 -15.02
N ALA A 31 18.46 -2.73 -14.94
CA ALA A 31 18.83 -4.04 -15.47
C ALA A 31 18.71 -5.16 -14.41
N ASP A 32 18.61 -4.81 -13.14
CA ASP A 32 18.51 -5.75 -12.04
C ASP A 32 17.73 -5.16 -10.84
N GLY A 33 17.49 -6.02 -9.83
CA GLY A 33 16.75 -5.62 -8.63
C GLY A 33 17.47 -4.61 -7.75
N ARG A 34 18.80 -4.56 -7.74
CA ARG A 34 19.57 -3.59 -6.94
C ARG A 34 19.47 -2.19 -7.54
N GLU A 35 19.65 -2.10 -8.86
CA GLU A 35 19.48 -0.86 -9.60
C GLU A 35 18.05 -0.32 -9.47
N ALA A 36 17.04 -1.22 -9.57
CA ALA A 36 15.64 -0.85 -9.37
C ALA A 36 15.37 -0.24 -7.99
N LEU A 37 15.90 -0.85 -6.93
CA LEU A 37 15.78 -0.33 -5.57
C LEU A 37 16.52 1.01 -5.39
N SER A 38 17.65 1.19 -6.05
CA SER A 38 18.39 2.46 -6.04
C SER A 38 17.60 3.58 -6.72
N LEU A 39 17.07 3.31 -7.91
CA LEU A 39 16.25 4.28 -8.66
C LEU A 39 14.95 4.65 -7.92
N ALA A 40 14.30 3.68 -7.27
CA ALA A 40 13.10 3.92 -6.48
C ALA A 40 13.34 4.81 -5.25
N ARG A 41 14.57 4.82 -4.69
CA ARG A 41 14.95 5.72 -3.61
C ARG A 41 15.22 7.15 -4.09
N GLN A 42 15.77 7.28 -5.29
CA GLN A 42 16.12 8.58 -5.88
C GLN A 42 14.91 9.29 -6.48
N HIS A 43 13.95 8.52 -7.00
CA HIS A 43 12.79 9.02 -7.71
C HIS A 43 11.51 8.39 -7.19
N ALA A 44 10.52 9.22 -6.91
CA ALA A 44 9.18 8.73 -6.63
C ALA A 44 8.58 8.10 -7.90
N CYS A 45 8.27 6.80 -7.83
CA CYS A 45 7.60 6.07 -8.91
C CYS A 45 6.14 5.83 -8.56
N ASP A 46 5.27 5.84 -9.55
CA ASP A 46 3.83 5.64 -9.41
C ASP A 46 3.44 4.17 -9.62
N LEU A 47 4.29 3.40 -10.33
CA LEU A 47 4.11 1.98 -10.64
C LEU A 47 5.47 1.34 -10.90
N ALA A 48 5.61 0.05 -10.59
CA ALA A 48 6.77 -0.73 -10.98
C ALA A 48 6.36 -1.93 -11.87
N ILE A 49 7.16 -2.21 -12.90
CA ILE A 49 7.05 -3.41 -13.73
C ILE A 49 8.35 -4.18 -13.56
N LEU A 50 8.28 -5.39 -13.02
CA LEU A 50 9.44 -6.17 -12.65
C LEU A 50 9.42 -7.51 -13.38
N ALA A 51 10.50 -7.86 -14.05
CA ALA A 51 10.67 -9.22 -14.56
C ALA A 51 10.74 -10.20 -13.38
N ASN A 52 10.15 -11.38 -13.56
CA ASN A 52 10.21 -12.43 -12.54
C ASN A 52 11.65 -12.88 -12.30
N ASP A 53 12.42 -13.06 -13.37
CA ASP A 53 13.79 -13.56 -13.36
C ASP A 53 14.79 -12.40 -13.41
N LEU A 54 14.97 -11.72 -12.27
CA LEU A 54 15.97 -10.67 -12.15
C LEU A 54 17.26 -11.19 -11.52
N PRO A 55 18.42 -10.81 -12.06
CA PRO A 55 19.70 -11.10 -11.38
C PRO A 55 19.80 -10.36 -10.04
N PHE A 56 20.55 -10.95 -9.10
CA PHE A 56 20.80 -10.38 -7.76
C PHE A 56 19.56 -10.17 -6.88
N GLY A 57 18.60 -11.06 -6.99
CA GLY A 57 17.34 -11.07 -6.25
C GLY A 57 16.17 -11.09 -7.22
N ASP A 58 15.39 -12.16 -7.17
CA ASP A 58 14.24 -12.34 -8.06
C ASP A 58 13.27 -11.16 -8.02
N GLY A 59 12.40 -11.09 -9.02
CA GLY A 59 11.40 -10.02 -9.11
C GLY A 59 10.48 -9.94 -7.89
N LEU A 60 10.19 -11.08 -7.25
CA LEU A 60 9.34 -11.15 -6.06
C LEU A 60 10.02 -10.56 -4.82
N GLN A 61 11.30 -10.84 -4.62
CA GLN A 61 12.07 -10.23 -3.52
C GLN A 61 12.22 -8.72 -3.74
N THR A 62 12.45 -8.30 -4.98
CA THR A 62 12.53 -6.89 -5.35
C THR A 62 11.20 -6.19 -5.10
N ALA A 63 10.07 -6.81 -5.48
CA ALA A 63 8.73 -6.33 -5.21
C ALA A 63 8.45 -6.12 -3.71
N ARG A 64 8.80 -7.13 -2.88
CA ARG A 64 8.67 -7.02 -1.42
C ARG A 64 9.47 -5.85 -0.83
N LYS A 65 10.71 -5.68 -1.27
CA LYS A 65 11.57 -4.58 -0.79
C LYS A 65 11.06 -3.21 -1.23
N LEU A 66 10.59 -3.07 -2.47
CA LEU A 66 9.98 -1.85 -2.98
C LEU A 66 8.73 -1.47 -2.18
N ALA A 67 7.82 -2.41 -2.01
CA ALA A 67 6.55 -2.17 -1.30
C ALA A 67 6.74 -1.85 0.19
N ARG A 68 7.78 -2.43 0.85
CA ARG A 68 8.14 -2.07 2.23
C ARG A 68 8.71 -0.66 2.35
N ALA A 69 9.46 -0.22 1.36
CA ALA A 69 10.03 1.12 1.35
C ALA A 69 8.96 2.19 1.05
N ARG A 70 8.08 1.91 0.10
CA ARG A 70 6.94 2.75 -0.28
C ARG A 70 5.88 1.89 -0.97
N PRO A 71 4.64 1.88 -0.50
CA PRO A 71 3.55 1.20 -1.19
C PRO A 71 3.36 1.78 -2.61
N LEU A 72 3.39 0.91 -3.62
CA LEU A 72 3.11 1.25 -5.02
C LEU A 72 2.56 0.02 -5.73
N PRO A 73 1.76 0.18 -6.81
CA PRO A 73 1.31 -0.94 -7.61
C PRO A 73 2.49 -1.59 -8.34
N ILE A 74 2.55 -2.92 -8.32
CA ILE A 74 3.59 -3.70 -8.98
C ILE A 74 2.94 -4.65 -9.97
N LEU A 75 3.43 -4.62 -11.21
CA LEU A 75 3.17 -5.59 -12.26
C LEU A 75 4.36 -6.55 -12.37
N LEU A 76 4.08 -7.83 -12.49
CA LEU A 76 5.11 -8.81 -12.76
C LEU A 76 5.13 -9.13 -14.27
N LEU A 77 6.31 -9.10 -14.85
CA LEU A 77 6.56 -9.51 -16.22
C LEU A 77 6.99 -10.98 -16.25
N VAL A 78 6.24 -11.84 -16.91
CA VAL A 78 6.39 -13.30 -16.88
C VAL A 78 6.60 -13.84 -18.27
N GLU A 79 7.55 -14.78 -18.44
CA GLU A 79 7.91 -15.34 -19.75
C GLU A 79 6.89 -16.36 -20.28
N ASN A 80 6.19 -17.09 -19.43
CA ASN A 80 5.30 -18.15 -19.89
C ASN A 80 4.09 -18.36 -18.97
N ALA A 81 2.91 -18.50 -19.57
CA ALA A 81 1.65 -18.76 -18.87
C ALA A 81 1.56 -20.18 -18.24
N VAL A 82 2.49 -21.08 -18.60
CA VAL A 82 2.44 -22.50 -18.19
C VAL A 82 3.08 -22.77 -16.84
N ALA A 83 4.04 -21.97 -16.43
CA ALA A 83 4.57 -22.07 -15.08
C ALA A 83 3.62 -21.32 -14.16
N ASN A 84 2.91 -22.01 -13.30
CA ASN A 84 2.06 -21.41 -12.28
C ASN A 84 2.94 -20.96 -11.06
N PRO A 85 3.69 -19.84 -11.15
CA PRO A 85 4.42 -19.30 -10.03
C PRO A 85 3.49 -18.61 -9.03
N LEU A 86 2.16 -18.76 -9.24
CA LEU A 86 1.11 -17.89 -8.72
C LEU A 86 0.39 -18.47 -7.52
N ALA A 87 0.74 -19.69 -7.09
CA ALA A 87 0.00 -20.39 -6.03
C ALA A 87 0.05 -19.68 -4.66
N ASP A 88 1.00 -18.75 -4.45
CA ASP A 88 1.24 -18.16 -3.13
C ASP A 88 1.45 -16.64 -3.15
N LEU A 89 0.83 -15.94 -4.10
CA LEU A 89 1.02 -14.49 -4.28
C LEU A 89 0.04 -13.60 -3.52
N SER A 90 -0.89 -14.17 -2.76
CA SER A 90 -1.91 -13.42 -2.00
C SER A 90 -1.31 -12.41 -1.00
N GLU A 91 -0.09 -12.71 -0.49
CA GLU A 91 0.65 -11.83 0.43
C GLU A 91 1.63 -10.88 -0.26
N LEU A 92 1.80 -11.01 -1.58
CA LEU A 92 2.73 -10.18 -2.32
C LEU A 92 2.07 -8.89 -2.82
N PRO A 93 2.82 -7.80 -2.89
CA PRO A 93 2.32 -6.52 -3.39
C PRO A 93 2.25 -6.49 -4.92
N ILE A 94 1.76 -7.58 -5.54
CA ILE A 94 1.61 -7.73 -6.99
C ILE A 94 0.15 -7.58 -7.35
N TYR A 95 -0.13 -6.65 -8.26
CA TYR A 95 -1.48 -6.25 -8.63
C TYR A 95 -1.89 -6.70 -10.03
N GLY A 96 -0.96 -7.30 -10.78
CA GLY A 96 -1.23 -7.88 -12.08
C GLY A 96 0.03 -8.45 -12.72
N TYR A 97 -0.18 -9.05 -13.92
CA TYR A 97 0.86 -9.71 -14.71
C TYR A 97 0.78 -9.25 -16.14
N VAL A 98 1.94 -9.21 -16.80
CA VAL A 98 2.06 -9.05 -18.25
C VAL A 98 2.94 -10.18 -18.74
N PHE A 99 2.48 -10.87 -19.77
CA PHE A 99 3.21 -11.98 -20.38
C PHE A 99 4.07 -11.51 -21.54
N LYS A 100 5.26 -12.11 -21.66
CA LYS A 100 6.06 -11.99 -22.88
C LYS A 100 5.55 -12.98 -23.94
N PRO A 101 5.53 -12.64 -25.24
CA PRO A 101 5.98 -11.37 -25.81
C PRO A 101 5.07 -10.20 -25.47
N LEU A 102 5.65 -9.00 -25.41
CA LEU A 102 4.94 -7.78 -25.03
C LEU A 102 3.95 -7.34 -26.11
N HIS A 103 2.75 -6.97 -25.71
CA HIS A 103 1.73 -6.38 -26.57
C HIS A 103 1.20 -5.10 -25.94
N LEU A 104 1.25 -4.00 -26.68
CA LEU A 104 0.87 -2.67 -26.17
C LEU A 104 -0.53 -2.62 -25.53
N PRO A 105 -1.59 -3.21 -26.12
CA PRO A 105 -2.92 -3.24 -25.49
C PRO A 105 -2.94 -4.02 -24.16
N ALA A 106 -2.23 -5.16 -24.10
CA ALA A 106 -2.15 -5.97 -22.89
C ALA A 106 -1.38 -5.23 -21.76
N LEU A 107 -0.28 -4.56 -22.12
CA LEU A 107 0.49 -3.73 -21.20
C LEU A 107 -0.37 -2.58 -20.64
N GLN A 108 -1.08 -1.86 -21.50
CA GLN A 108 -1.97 -0.77 -21.10
C GLN A 108 -3.08 -1.26 -20.17
N ALA A 109 -3.74 -2.36 -20.52
CA ALA A 109 -4.78 -2.96 -19.68
C ALA A 109 -4.22 -3.42 -18.32
N GLY A 110 -3.06 -4.08 -18.32
CA GLY A 110 -2.38 -4.52 -17.10
C GLY A 110 -2.05 -3.36 -16.16
N ILE A 111 -1.52 -2.26 -16.70
CA ILE A 111 -1.23 -1.03 -15.93
C ILE A 111 -2.52 -0.48 -15.29
N SER A 112 -3.58 -0.33 -16.07
CA SER A 112 -4.85 0.20 -15.59
C SER A 112 -5.43 -0.64 -14.46
N VAL A 113 -5.48 -1.96 -14.65
CA VAL A 113 -5.99 -2.91 -13.63
C VAL A 113 -5.12 -2.89 -12.36
N ALA A 114 -3.80 -2.83 -12.51
CA ALA A 114 -2.90 -2.82 -11.35
C ALA A 114 -3.07 -1.55 -10.50
N VAL A 115 -3.18 -0.40 -11.14
CA VAL A 115 -3.40 0.88 -10.46
C VAL A 115 -4.76 0.89 -9.75
N GLU A 116 -5.82 0.42 -10.42
CA GLU A 116 -7.16 0.36 -9.84
C GLU A 116 -7.21 -0.56 -8.61
N ARG A 117 -6.70 -1.78 -8.72
CA ARG A 117 -6.65 -2.74 -7.59
C ARG A 117 -5.81 -2.23 -6.42
N PHE A 118 -4.70 -1.56 -6.71
CA PHE A 118 -3.89 -0.93 -5.68
C PHE A 118 -4.66 0.15 -4.93
N ASN A 119 -5.32 1.05 -5.66
CA ASN A 119 -6.11 2.14 -5.08
C ASN A 119 -7.28 1.60 -4.25
N GLU A 120 -7.99 0.59 -4.73
CA GLU A 120 -9.06 -0.08 -4.00
C GLU A 120 -8.55 -0.69 -2.69
N LYS A 121 -7.44 -1.42 -2.73
CA LYS A 121 -6.82 -2.00 -1.53
C LYS A 121 -6.39 -0.92 -0.54
N GLN A 122 -5.83 0.20 -1.00
CA GLN A 122 -5.44 1.32 -0.14
C GLN A 122 -6.66 1.96 0.54
N MET A 123 -7.74 2.19 -0.21
CA MET A 123 -8.99 2.73 0.34
C MET A 123 -9.58 1.80 1.40
N LEU A 124 -9.63 0.49 1.13
CA LEU A 124 -10.11 -0.51 2.09
C LEU A 124 -9.25 -0.56 3.36
N SER A 125 -7.92 -0.53 3.20
CA SER A 125 -6.99 -0.51 4.33
C SER A 125 -7.18 0.75 5.20
N THR A 126 -7.31 1.91 4.59
CA THR A 126 -7.59 3.16 5.31
C THR A 126 -8.91 3.06 6.07
N ARG A 127 -9.96 2.52 5.42
CA ARG A 127 -11.28 2.35 6.05
C ARG A 127 -11.27 1.39 7.22
N VAL A 128 -10.53 0.27 7.12
CA VAL A 128 -10.34 -0.66 8.23
C VAL A 128 -9.66 0.03 9.40
N ASN A 129 -8.56 0.75 9.16
CA ASN A 129 -7.84 1.48 10.22
C ASN A 129 -8.73 2.53 10.91
N GLU A 130 -9.53 3.28 10.16
CA GLU A 130 -10.49 4.25 10.71
C GLU A 130 -11.54 3.58 11.63
N LEU A 131 -12.07 2.42 11.19
CA LEU A 131 -13.05 1.65 11.97
C LEU A 131 -12.43 1.08 13.25
N GLU A 132 -11.22 0.55 13.17
CA GLU A 132 -10.48 0.05 14.32
C GLU A 132 -10.20 1.17 15.34
N GLU A 133 -9.74 2.33 14.86
CA GLU A 133 -9.52 3.50 15.73
C GLU A 133 -10.82 4.00 16.38
N ALA A 134 -11.93 4.02 15.65
CA ALA A 134 -13.23 4.40 16.18
C ALA A 134 -13.70 3.41 17.26
N LEU A 135 -13.52 2.10 17.02
CA LEU A 135 -13.87 1.05 17.98
C LEU A 135 -13.02 1.16 19.26
N GLU A 136 -11.72 1.32 19.13
CA GLU A 136 -10.82 1.50 20.29
C GLU A 136 -11.17 2.78 21.06
N THR A 137 -11.48 3.85 20.37
CA THR A 137 -11.93 5.11 21.01
C THR A 137 -13.21 4.90 21.79
N ARG A 138 -14.19 4.18 21.23
CA ARG A 138 -15.44 3.85 21.92
C ARG A 138 -15.19 3.01 23.16
N LYS A 139 -14.39 1.96 23.08
CA LYS A 139 -14.00 1.12 24.24
C LYS A 139 -13.36 1.95 25.35
N LEU A 140 -12.45 2.86 25.01
CA LEU A 140 -11.81 3.74 25.99
C LEU A 140 -12.81 4.67 26.68
N ILE A 141 -13.72 5.27 25.91
CA ILE A 141 -14.77 6.13 26.48
C ILE A 141 -15.69 5.33 27.41
N ASP A 142 -16.11 4.12 27.03
CA ASP A 142 -16.96 3.28 27.85
C ASP A 142 -16.27 2.84 29.16
N ARG A 143 -14.98 2.50 29.11
CA ARG A 143 -14.19 2.23 30.31
C ARG A 143 -14.08 3.46 31.22
N ALA A 144 -13.84 4.65 30.66
CA ALA A 144 -13.76 5.90 31.40
C ALA A 144 -15.13 6.27 32.04
N LYS A 145 -16.24 6.10 31.31
CA LYS A 145 -17.60 6.21 31.86
C LYS A 145 -17.77 5.29 33.05
N GLY A 146 -17.42 4.01 32.88
CA GLY A 146 -17.52 3.02 33.98
C GLY A 146 -16.72 3.41 35.21
N LYS A 147 -15.53 4.03 35.06
CA LYS A 147 -14.75 4.57 36.19
C LYS A 147 -15.48 5.72 36.89
N LEU A 148 -16.02 6.67 36.12
CA LEU A 148 -16.78 7.80 36.67
C LEU A 148 -18.10 7.36 37.32
N MET A 149 -18.75 6.35 36.78
CA MET A 149 -19.98 5.78 37.39
C MET A 149 -19.68 5.12 38.76
N ARG A 150 -18.57 4.42 38.90
CA ARG A 150 -18.11 3.91 40.20
C ARG A 150 -17.83 5.01 41.22
N MET A 151 -17.58 6.23 40.75
CA MET A 151 -17.42 7.43 41.60
C MET A 151 -18.76 8.14 41.88
N GLY A 152 -19.92 7.52 41.56
CA GLY A 152 -21.25 8.03 41.85
C GLY A 152 -21.92 8.85 40.75
N MET A 153 -21.36 8.91 39.55
CA MET A 153 -22.01 9.59 38.41
C MET A 153 -23.01 8.67 37.71
N SER A 154 -24.13 9.23 37.22
CA SER A 154 -24.95 8.51 36.26
C SER A 154 -24.22 8.41 34.91
N GLU A 155 -24.56 7.40 34.07
CA GLU A 155 -23.93 7.20 32.76
C GLU A 155 -23.98 8.47 31.91
N HIS A 156 -25.14 9.12 31.85
CA HIS A 156 -25.32 10.38 31.12
C HIS A 156 -24.40 11.49 31.63
N LYS A 157 -24.30 11.68 32.95
CA LYS A 157 -23.40 12.66 33.57
C LYS A 157 -21.93 12.33 33.31
N ALA A 158 -21.55 11.05 33.34
CA ALA A 158 -20.20 10.61 33.05
C ALA A 158 -19.81 10.94 31.60
N PHE A 159 -20.69 10.68 30.62
CA PHE A 159 -20.44 11.02 29.21
C PHE A 159 -20.31 12.55 29.03
N LEU A 160 -21.25 13.33 29.56
CA LEU A 160 -21.17 14.80 29.48
C LEU A 160 -19.91 15.37 30.13
N SER A 161 -19.46 14.78 31.23
CA SER A 161 -18.20 15.17 31.91
C SER A 161 -16.97 14.97 31.00
N ILE A 162 -16.89 13.81 30.30
CA ILE A 162 -15.83 13.55 29.33
C ILE A 162 -15.89 14.56 28.18
N GLN A 163 -17.08 14.80 27.63
CA GLN A 163 -17.28 15.75 26.52
C GLN A 163 -16.94 17.20 26.91
N ALA A 164 -17.39 17.66 28.08
CA ALA A 164 -17.10 19.00 28.58
C ALA A 164 -15.60 19.20 28.81
N ARG A 165 -14.92 18.17 29.38
CA ARG A 165 -13.47 18.18 29.57
C ARG A 165 -12.71 18.22 28.26
N ALA A 166 -13.16 17.47 27.24
CA ALA A 166 -12.57 17.46 25.90
C ALA A 166 -12.64 18.86 25.25
N ARG A 167 -13.81 19.50 25.30
CA ARG A 167 -14.02 20.88 24.79
C ARG A 167 -13.15 21.89 25.53
N ARG A 168 -13.16 21.87 26.89
CA ARG A 168 -12.41 22.81 27.72
C ARG A 168 -10.90 22.71 27.49
N THR A 169 -10.37 21.51 27.29
CA THR A 169 -8.92 21.26 27.09
C THR A 169 -8.50 21.23 25.65
N GLN A 170 -9.43 21.35 24.70
CA GLN A 170 -9.19 21.20 23.25
C GLN A 170 -8.53 19.87 22.88
N LYS A 171 -8.79 18.83 23.65
CA LYS A 171 -8.28 17.47 23.42
C LYS A 171 -9.38 16.56 22.90
N SER A 172 -9.00 15.48 22.20
CA SER A 172 -9.96 14.47 21.78
C SER A 172 -10.60 13.75 22.97
N MET A 173 -11.82 13.25 22.81
CA MET A 173 -12.48 12.43 23.85
C MET A 173 -11.64 11.19 24.21
N ARG A 174 -10.91 10.60 23.24
CA ARG A 174 -9.95 9.51 23.46
C ARG A 174 -8.84 9.92 24.44
N ALA A 175 -8.24 11.08 24.25
CA ALA A 175 -7.18 11.59 25.15
C ALA A 175 -7.71 11.87 26.57
N VAL A 176 -8.92 12.43 26.67
CA VAL A 176 -9.56 12.65 27.98
C VAL A 176 -9.91 11.33 28.67
N ALA A 177 -10.41 10.35 27.93
CA ALA A 177 -10.73 9.03 28.47
C ALA A 177 -9.48 8.32 29.00
N ARG A 178 -8.35 8.36 28.29
CA ARG A 178 -7.06 7.85 28.78
C ARG A 178 -6.64 8.55 30.08
N ALA A 179 -6.66 9.88 30.10
CA ALA A 179 -6.31 10.64 31.30
C ALA A 179 -7.20 10.30 32.51
N ILE A 180 -8.49 9.98 32.31
CA ILE A 180 -9.39 9.53 33.36
C ILE A 180 -8.99 8.14 33.87
N LEU A 181 -8.57 7.25 32.94
CA LEU A 181 -8.17 5.89 33.26
C LEU A 181 -6.82 5.83 33.97
N GLY A 182 -5.95 6.80 33.74
CA GLY A 182 -4.58 6.87 34.29
C GLY A 182 -3.57 6.22 33.34
N ASP A 183 -3.94 6.10 32.04
CA ASP A 183 -3.07 5.56 30.97
C ASP A 183 -2.33 6.70 30.23
#